data_2717dce5ea01df45e362935e5d95efed
#
_entry.id   2717dce5ea01df45e362935e5d95efed
#
_cell.length_a   1.000
_cell.length_b   1.000
_cell.length_c   1.000
_cell.angle_alpha   90.00
_cell.angle_beta   90.00
_cell.angle_gamma   90.00
#
_symmetry.space_group_name_H-M   'P 1'
#
loop_
_entity.id
_entity.type
_entity.pdbx_description
1 polymer ?
#
loop_
_entity_poly.entity_id
_entity_poly.type
_entity_poly.pdbx_seq_one_letter_code
_entity_poly.pdbx_strand_id
1 'polypeptide(L)'
;MPIDSQNLVRWRLILGKSAEEPLQQMANCVGQPILGGDQNELDEALEAIYSGDEIDKDEWESGDKRTGPHGAVKGRTFPKVAKWLGQIRNFFPKDVVILIQKDAIERRGLKQLLFEPEILANVEPSIDLASTVLAMKNMVPEKAKSAARDLVRRVVEEVRKRLESQFTQAIRGALLRNHHSPFRSLPNLDWPRTIRRHLKNYNQELGTFIPENLSFFSRQQRQNQWNIIIAMDQSGSMATSLIYGGIMGAILASIGAVETHVVAFNHEDVVDLTEHCSDPVDLLFGVQLGGAEDYWKATSYCERFMHTPAKTLYVLLADLHDTSPNTKRFVSKMEFLLESGIKAIGLLAISDQGKPSYNEPLAETLAKMGMPCFGCTPERLPELLAGVLRGSDLKVLATKLSATDKP
;
A
#
# COMPACT_ATOMS: atom_id res chain seq x y z
N MET A 1 -36.34 -20.26 14.70
CA MET A 1 -35.66 -20.46 13.40
C MET A 1 -34.62 -21.55 13.62
N PRO A 2 -34.56 -22.60 12.80
CA PRO A 2 -33.48 -23.56 12.94
C PRO A 2 -32.17 -22.88 12.66
N ILE A 3 -31.20 -23.01 13.57
CA ILE A 3 -29.85 -22.48 13.38
C ILE A 3 -29.22 -23.32 12.27
N ASP A 4 -28.74 -22.69 11.24
CA ASP A 4 -28.02 -23.32 10.15
C ASP A 4 -26.78 -24.06 10.74
N SER A 5 -26.60 -25.33 10.34
CA SER A 5 -25.51 -26.16 10.83
C SER A 5 -24.11 -25.54 10.60
N GLN A 6 -23.94 -24.81 9.49
CA GLN A 6 -22.69 -24.08 9.23
C GLN A 6 -22.46 -22.92 10.20
N ASN A 7 -23.51 -22.21 10.59
CA ASN A 7 -23.41 -21.14 11.56
C ASN A 7 -23.10 -21.69 12.97
N LEU A 8 -23.65 -22.82 13.31
CA LEU A 8 -23.36 -23.50 14.58
C LEU A 8 -21.87 -23.90 14.69
N VAL A 9 -21.32 -24.49 13.62
CA VAL A 9 -19.89 -24.82 13.54
C VAL A 9 -19.02 -23.55 13.67
N ARG A 10 -19.37 -22.46 12.98
CA ARG A 10 -18.63 -21.19 13.07
C ARG A 10 -18.62 -20.64 14.50
N TRP A 11 -19.78 -20.61 15.14
CA TRP A 11 -19.88 -20.14 16.53
C TRP A 11 -19.07 -21.01 17.47
N ARG A 12 -19.10 -22.34 17.30
CA ARG A 12 -18.31 -23.25 18.11
C ARG A 12 -16.80 -23.03 17.96
N LEU A 13 -16.34 -22.78 16.74
CA LEU A 13 -14.93 -22.48 16.45
C LEU A 13 -14.49 -21.11 17.00
N ILE A 14 -15.37 -20.11 17.01
CA ILE A 14 -15.08 -18.76 17.54
C ILE A 14 -15.05 -18.76 19.08
N LEU A 15 -16.03 -19.43 19.70
CA LEU A 15 -16.21 -19.39 21.15
C LEU A 15 -15.39 -20.44 21.91
N GLY A 16 -14.81 -21.40 21.18
CA GLY A 16 -13.97 -22.45 21.76
C GLY A 16 -14.78 -23.55 22.45
N LYS A 17 -14.08 -24.46 23.09
CA LYS A 17 -14.65 -25.70 23.73
C LYS A 17 -15.67 -25.40 24.83
N SER A 18 -15.53 -24.29 25.53
CA SER A 18 -16.45 -23.89 26.58
C SER A 18 -17.88 -23.62 26.09
N ALA A 19 -18.05 -23.35 24.81
CA ALA A 19 -19.35 -23.08 24.19
C ALA A 19 -20.07 -24.35 23.66
N GLU A 20 -19.46 -25.53 23.75
CA GLU A 20 -20.02 -26.78 23.23
C GLU A 20 -21.40 -27.07 23.79
N GLU A 21 -21.52 -27.16 25.12
CA GLU A 21 -22.78 -27.49 25.80
C GLU A 21 -23.89 -26.43 25.59
N PRO A 22 -23.63 -25.12 25.71
CA PRO A 22 -24.62 -24.10 25.43
C PRO A 22 -25.13 -24.12 23.98
N LEU A 23 -24.24 -24.34 23.01
CA LEU A 23 -24.60 -24.39 21.58
C LEU A 23 -25.39 -25.65 21.24
N GLN A 24 -25.05 -26.82 21.85
CA GLN A 24 -25.84 -28.06 21.73
C GLN A 24 -27.26 -27.89 22.28
N GLN A 25 -27.42 -27.21 23.40
CA GLN A 25 -28.73 -26.91 23.96
C GLN A 25 -29.56 -26.00 23.06
N MET A 26 -28.94 -24.94 22.51
CA MET A 26 -29.61 -24.03 21.57
C MET A 26 -30.04 -24.70 20.27
N ALA A 27 -29.29 -25.70 19.80
CA ALA A 27 -29.55 -26.41 18.55
C ALA A 27 -30.43 -27.67 18.74
N ASN A 28 -30.85 -27.99 19.96
CA ASN A 28 -31.56 -29.25 20.32
C ASN A 28 -30.79 -30.53 19.89
N CYS A 29 -29.46 -30.51 19.94
CA CYS A 29 -28.59 -31.63 19.59
C CYS A 29 -27.71 -32.03 20.78
N VAL A 30 -28.27 -32.04 21.96
CA VAL A 30 -27.57 -32.38 23.22
C VAL A 30 -26.93 -33.77 23.13
N GLY A 31 -25.64 -33.82 23.41
CA GLY A 31 -24.84 -35.06 23.37
C GLY A 31 -24.26 -35.44 22.02
N GLN A 32 -24.50 -34.67 20.99
CA GLN A 32 -23.85 -34.85 19.68
C GLN A 32 -22.75 -33.79 19.50
N PRO A 33 -21.53 -34.16 19.08
CA PRO A 33 -20.47 -33.18 18.82
C PRO A 33 -20.86 -32.27 17.67
N ILE A 34 -20.67 -30.95 17.84
CA ILE A 34 -20.96 -29.95 16.80
C ILE A 34 -19.90 -30.01 15.68
N LEU A 35 -18.67 -30.37 16.04
CA LEU A 35 -17.53 -30.43 15.11
C LEU A 35 -17.32 -31.85 14.61
N GLY A 36 -17.09 -32.00 13.31
CA GLY A 36 -16.65 -33.24 12.69
C GLY A 36 -15.13 -33.40 12.72
N GLY A 37 -14.62 -34.56 12.25
CA GLY A 37 -13.19 -34.91 12.38
C GLY A 37 -12.20 -33.85 11.87
N ASP A 38 -12.41 -33.31 10.65
CA ASP A 38 -11.54 -32.26 10.08
C ASP A 38 -11.68 -30.92 10.80
N GLN A 39 -12.85 -30.64 11.39
CA GLN A 39 -13.13 -29.42 12.13
C GLN A 39 -12.50 -29.42 13.52
N ASN A 40 -12.29 -30.59 14.13
CA ASN A 40 -11.58 -30.72 15.40
C ASN A 40 -10.09 -30.34 15.27
N GLU A 41 -9.45 -30.66 14.14
CA GLU A 41 -8.08 -30.22 13.86
C GLU A 41 -7.99 -28.68 13.76
N LEU A 42 -9.02 -28.05 13.18
CA LEU A 42 -9.14 -26.60 13.09
C LEU A 42 -9.37 -25.96 14.48
N ASP A 43 -10.24 -26.56 15.31
CA ASP A 43 -10.50 -26.13 16.70
C ASP A 43 -9.23 -26.17 17.53
N GLU A 44 -8.47 -27.26 17.48
CA GLU A 44 -7.18 -27.38 18.15
C GLU A 44 -6.16 -26.32 17.69
N ALA A 45 -6.16 -25.98 16.39
CA ALA A 45 -5.28 -24.96 15.84
C ALA A 45 -5.68 -23.55 16.31
N LEU A 46 -6.97 -23.23 16.32
CA LEU A 46 -7.48 -21.96 16.83
C LEU A 46 -7.24 -21.83 18.34
N GLU A 47 -7.49 -22.89 19.10
CA GLU A 47 -7.17 -22.92 20.53
C GLU A 47 -5.67 -22.69 20.77
N ALA A 48 -4.81 -23.29 19.95
CA ALA A 48 -3.37 -23.04 20.03
C ALA A 48 -2.98 -21.60 19.73
N ILE A 49 -3.69 -20.86 18.88
CA ILE A 49 -3.43 -19.45 18.57
C ILE A 49 -3.92 -18.54 19.69
N TYR A 50 -5.10 -18.81 20.25
CA TYR A 50 -5.79 -17.91 21.16
C TYR A 50 -5.74 -18.32 22.64
N SER A 51 -5.33 -19.58 22.98
CA SER A 51 -5.10 -19.96 24.39
C SER A 51 -3.91 -19.18 24.94
N GLY A 52 -4.12 -18.55 26.10
CA GLY A 52 -3.19 -17.58 26.69
C GLY A 52 -1.93 -18.15 27.36
N ASP A 53 -1.56 -19.39 27.10
CA ASP A 53 -0.29 -19.95 27.57
C ASP A 53 0.86 -19.24 26.82
N GLU A 54 1.50 -18.29 27.49
CA GLU A 54 2.76 -17.69 27.06
C GLU A 54 3.77 -18.83 26.84
N ILE A 55 4.11 -19.09 25.60
CA ILE A 55 5.29 -19.89 25.29
C ILE A 55 6.47 -19.02 25.68
N ASP A 56 7.23 -19.43 26.68
CA ASP A 56 8.46 -18.79 27.10
C ASP A 56 9.32 -18.48 25.85
N LYS A 57 9.52 -17.19 25.58
CA LYS A 57 10.34 -16.70 24.48
C LYS A 57 11.78 -17.19 24.58
N ASP A 58 12.21 -17.54 25.78
CA ASP A 58 13.58 -17.94 26.09
C ASP A 58 13.89 -19.40 25.69
N GLU A 59 12.90 -20.27 25.57
CA GLU A 59 13.12 -21.66 25.10
C GLU A 59 13.30 -21.78 23.60
N TRP A 60 12.92 -20.78 22.84
CA TRP A 60 12.96 -20.82 21.37
C TRP A 60 14.27 -20.24 20.79
N GLU A 61 14.92 -19.29 21.47
CA GLU A 61 16.18 -18.68 21.02
C GLU A 61 17.42 -19.50 21.37
N SER A 62 17.34 -20.38 22.38
CA SER A 62 18.45 -21.25 22.73
C SER A 62 18.39 -22.55 21.93
N GLY A 63 19.01 -22.56 20.75
CA GLY A 63 19.29 -23.76 19.94
C GLY A 63 20.24 -24.75 20.65
N ASP A 64 20.12 -24.96 21.95
CA ASP A 64 20.98 -25.85 22.71
C ASP A 64 20.38 -27.24 22.85
N LYS A 65 21.08 -28.19 22.23
CA LYS A 65 20.82 -29.62 22.29
C LYS A 65 21.04 -30.12 23.73
N ARG A 66 20.01 -30.12 24.55
CA ARG A 66 20.02 -30.92 25.78
C ARG A 66 19.29 -32.23 25.58
N THR A 67 20.05 -33.23 25.18
CA THR A 67 19.69 -34.65 25.28
C THR A 67 19.60 -35.05 26.73
N GLY A 68 18.38 -35.17 27.26
CA GLY A 68 18.06 -35.84 28.52
C GLY A 68 17.03 -36.93 28.23
N PRO A 69 17.15 -38.14 28.86
CA PRO A 69 16.24 -39.25 28.59
C PRO A 69 14.99 -39.11 29.46
N HIS A 70 13.94 -38.62 28.98
CA HIS A 70 12.57 -38.52 29.47
C HIS A 70 12.00 -37.10 29.35
N GLY A 71 11.37 -36.88 28.24
CA GLY A 71 10.59 -35.69 27.95
C GLY A 71 10.40 -35.55 26.45
N ALA A 72 9.54 -36.39 25.89
CA ALA A 72 9.06 -36.17 24.53
C ALA A 72 8.24 -34.87 24.55
N VAL A 73 8.89 -33.73 24.34
CA VAL A 73 8.22 -32.54 23.88
C VAL A 73 7.61 -32.97 22.55
N LYS A 74 6.29 -33.18 22.55
CA LYS A 74 5.52 -33.39 21.30
C LYS A 74 5.76 -32.19 20.42
N GLY A 75 6.78 -32.24 19.58
CA GLY A 75 6.97 -31.31 18.48
C GLY A 75 5.68 -31.33 17.68
N ARG A 76 4.88 -30.27 17.82
CA ARG A 76 3.67 -30.05 17.02
C ARG A 76 4.14 -29.97 15.57
N THR A 77 3.82 -30.98 14.80
CA THR A 77 4.32 -31.20 13.45
C THR A 77 3.79 -30.11 12.53
N PHE A 78 4.67 -29.26 12.01
CA PHE A 78 4.39 -28.16 11.07
C PHE A 78 3.47 -28.48 9.88
N PRO A 79 3.42 -29.72 9.33
CA PRO A 79 2.49 -30.07 8.25
C PRO A 79 1.01 -29.82 8.58
N LYS A 80 0.63 -29.83 9.86
CA LYS A 80 -0.75 -29.55 10.28
C LYS A 80 -1.14 -28.08 10.08
N VAL A 81 -0.20 -27.13 10.19
CA VAL A 81 -0.50 -25.69 10.04
C VAL A 81 -0.85 -25.34 8.58
N ALA A 82 -0.13 -25.90 7.61
CA ALA A 82 -0.43 -25.68 6.20
C ALA A 82 -1.83 -26.21 5.83
N LYS A 83 -2.20 -27.35 6.41
CA LYS A 83 -3.51 -27.97 6.16
C LYS A 83 -4.64 -27.10 6.74
N TRP A 84 -4.53 -26.65 8.00
CA TRP A 84 -5.58 -25.84 8.60
C TRP A 84 -5.70 -24.45 7.97
N LEU A 85 -4.60 -23.82 7.55
CA LEU A 85 -4.65 -22.58 6.78
C LEU A 85 -5.48 -22.70 5.50
N GLY A 86 -5.44 -23.86 4.84
CA GLY A 86 -6.32 -24.16 3.72
C GLY A 86 -7.78 -24.37 4.13
N GLN A 87 -8.02 -25.04 5.25
CA GLN A 87 -9.37 -25.36 5.74
C GLN A 87 -10.15 -24.16 6.26
N ILE A 88 -9.47 -23.21 6.95
CA ILE A 88 -10.11 -22.02 7.53
C ILE A 88 -10.89 -21.20 6.49
N ARG A 89 -10.45 -21.21 5.24
CA ARG A 89 -11.12 -20.52 4.13
C ARG A 89 -12.51 -21.06 3.81
N ASN A 90 -12.74 -22.32 4.14
CA ASN A 90 -14.03 -22.97 3.88
C ASN A 90 -15.08 -22.56 4.90
N PHE A 91 -14.66 -22.07 6.08
CA PHE A 91 -15.54 -21.75 7.18
C PHE A 91 -15.73 -20.24 7.40
N PHE A 92 -14.73 -19.42 7.07
CA PHE A 92 -14.72 -17.99 7.37
C PHE A 92 -14.59 -17.12 6.12
N PRO A 93 -15.20 -15.91 6.13
CA PRO A 93 -14.98 -14.90 5.10
C PRO A 93 -13.51 -14.48 5.00
N LYS A 94 -13.08 -13.98 3.84
CA LYS A 94 -11.71 -13.58 3.54
C LYS A 94 -11.10 -12.67 4.61
N ASP A 95 -11.84 -11.66 5.07
CA ASP A 95 -11.36 -10.70 6.07
C ASP A 95 -11.05 -11.35 7.42
N VAL A 96 -11.89 -12.31 7.84
CA VAL A 96 -11.67 -13.08 9.08
C VAL A 96 -10.48 -14.01 8.95
N VAL A 97 -10.30 -14.62 7.77
CA VAL A 97 -9.12 -15.48 7.48
C VAL A 97 -7.84 -14.67 7.58
N ILE A 98 -7.80 -13.47 7.00
CA ILE A 98 -6.65 -12.56 7.07
C ILE A 98 -6.34 -12.20 8.53
N LEU A 99 -7.37 -11.88 9.32
CA LEU A 99 -7.19 -11.53 10.73
C LEU A 99 -6.62 -12.71 11.54
N ILE A 100 -7.16 -13.90 11.37
CA ILE A 100 -6.66 -15.11 12.09
C ILE A 100 -5.22 -15.43 11.68
N GLN A 101 -4.88 -15.27 10.39
CA GLN A 101 -3.52 -15.47 9.90
C GLN A 101 -2.56 -14.43 10.48
N LYS A 102 -2.97 -13.18 10.57
CA LYS A 102 -2.20 -12.10 11.20
C LYS A 102 -1.95 -12.40 12.69
N ASP A 103 -2.99 -12.74 13.42
CA ASP A 103 -2.89 -13.10 14.84
C ASP A 103 -1.96 -14.31 15.08
N ALA A 104 -2.03 -15.33 14.21
CA ALA A 104 -1.15 -16.49 14.28
C ALA A 104 0.33 -16.11 14.11
N ILE A 105 0.62 -15.22 13.17
CA ILE A 105 1.99 -14.75 12.90
C ILE A 105 2.52 -13.87 14.05
N GLU A 106 1.70 -12.95 14.56
CA GLU A 106 2.10 -11.97 15.56
C GLU A 106 2.22 -12.59 16.95
N ARG A 107 1.19 -13.35 17.38
CA ARG A 107 1.10 -13.88 18.76
C ARG A 107 1.99 -15.07 19.01
N ARG A 108 2.20 -15.93 18.01
CA ARG A 108 2.95 -17.18 18.18
C ARG A 108 4.35 -17.18 17.58
N GLY A 109 4.82 -16.00 17.13
CA GLY A 109 6.15 -15.92 16.52
C GLY A 109 6.31 -16.80 15.27
N LEU A 110 5.19 -17.18 14.62
CA LEU A 110 5.18 -18.07 13.47
C LEU A 110 5.79 -17.44 12.21
N LYS A 111 6.54 -16.33 12.36
CA LYS A 111 7.28 -15.70 11.26
C LYS A 111 8.17 -16.69 10.52
N GLN A 112 8.72 -17.67 11.22
CA GLN A 112 9.54 -18.73 10.60
C GLN A 112 8.73 -19.68 9.71
N LEU A 113 7.41 -19.83 9.93
CA LEU A 113 6.55 -20.60 9.07
C LEU A 113 6.37 -19.97 7.69
N LEU A 114 6.56 -18.65 7.57
CA LEU A 114 6.57 -17.95 6.30
C LEU A 114 7.75 -18.36 5.39
N PHE A 115 8.70 -19.15 5.90
CA PHE A 115 9.81 -19.68 5.12
C PHE A 115 9.55 -21.05 4.51
N GLU A 116 8.37 -21.61 4.75
CA GLU A 116 7.95 -22.87 4.13
C GLU A 116 7.10 -22.59 2.87
N PRO A 117 7.53 -23.08 1.68
CA PRO A 117 6.84 -22.80 0.41
C PRO A 117 5.36 -23.21 0.41
N GLU A 118 5.04 -24.31 1.08
CA GLU A 118 3.67 -24.83 1.17
C GLU A 118 2.74 -23.90 1.94
N ILE A 119 3.26 -23.26 2.98
CA ILE A 119 2.51 -22.29 3.78
C ILE A 119 2.27 -21.01 2.97
N LEU A 120 3.32 -20.46 2.35
CA LEU A 120 3.22 -19.28 1.50
C LEU A 120 2.25 -19.46 0.32
N ALA A 121 2.17 -20.67 -0.23
CA ALA A 121 1.23 -20.99 -1.31
C ALA A 121 -0.23 -21.00 -0.83
N ASN A 122 -0.46 -21.42 0.42
CA ASN A 122 -1.80 -21.63 0.99
C ASN A 122 -2.32 -20.42 1.82
N VAL A 123 -1.48 -19.44 2.13
CA VAL A 123 -1.89 -18.26 2.88
C VAL A 123 -2.72 -17.32 2.01
N GLU A 124 -3.75 -16.68 2.60
CA GLU A 124 -4.52 -15.65 1.92
C GLU A 124 -3.67 -14.40 1.74
N PRO A 125 -3.54 -13.86 0.51
CA PRO A 125 -2.73 -12.68 0.27
C PRO A 125 -3.26 -11.47 1.03
N SER A 126 -2.39 -10.77 1.76
CA SER A 126 -2.69 -9.50 2.40
C SER A 126 -1.47 -8.59 2.37
N ILE A 127 -1.70 -7.28 2.48
CA ILE A 127 -0.62 -6.28 2.44
C ILE A 127 0.28 -6.43 3.66
N ASP A 128 -0.28 -6.68 4.84
CA ASP A 128 0.47 -6.91 6.07
C ASP A 128 1.41 -8.12 5.95
N LEU A 129 0.90 -9.19 5.32
CA LEU A 129 1.70 -10.38 5.08
C LEU A 129 2.82 -10.11 4.07
N ALA A 130 2.51 -9.40 2.98
CA ALA A 130 3.51 -9.02 1.98
C ALA A 130 4.59 -8.12 2.59
N SER A 131 4.21 -7.15 3.44
CA SER A 131 5.16 -6.29 4.14
C SER A 131 6.07 -7.07 5.10
N THR A 132 5.51 -8.04 5.82
CA THR A 132 6.28 -8.94 6.69
C THR A 132 7.29 -9.78 5.88
N VAL A 133 6.86 -10.35 4.76
CA VAL A 133 7.74 -11.13 3.86
C VAL A 133 8.85 -10.25 3.29
N LEU A 134 8.55 -9.03 2.87
CA LEU A 134 9.55 -8.09 2.37
C LEU A 134 10.54 -7.67 3.47
N ALA A 135 10.07 -7.42 4.70
CA ALA A 135 10.93 -7.09 5.83
C ALA A 135 11.91 -8.24 6.16
N MET A 136 11.49 -9.47 5.95
CA MET A 136 12.27 -10.68 6.26
C MET A 136 12.94 -11.32 5.03
N LYS A 137 12.92 -10.67 3.86
CA LYS A 137 13.36 -11.28 2.59
C LYS A 137 14.79 -11.83 2.61
N ASN A 138 15.68 -11.20 3.37
CA ASN A 138 17.09 -11.65 3.53
C ASN A 138 17.20 -12.92 4.37
N MET A 139 16.19 -13.23 5.19
CA MET A 139 16.14 -14.44 6.02
C MET A 139 15.40 -15.60 5.32
N VAL A 140 14.70 -15.33 4.20
CA VAL A 140 13.95 -16.34 3.45
C VAL A 140 14.91 -17.33 2.80
N PRO A 141 14.79 -18.65 3.10
CA PRO A 141 15.61 -19.68 2.48
C PRO A 141 15.40 -19.73 0.96
N GLU A 142 16.43 -20.16 0.22
CA GLU A 142 16.36 -20.27 -1.25
C GLU A 142 15.14 -21.04 -1.75
N LYS A 143 14.79 -22.16 -1.05
CA LYS A 143 13.62 -22.99 -1.37
C LYS A 143 12.28 -22.24 -1.31
N ALA A 144 12.18 -21.19 -0.48
CA ALA A 144 10.95 -20.41 -0.26
C ALA A 144 10.91 -19.08 -1.03
N LYS A 145 12.02 -18.63 -1.61
CA LYS A 145 12.10 -17.34 -2.31
C LYS A 145 11.09 -17.19 -3.45
N SER A 146 10.90 -18.26 -4.24
CA SER A 146 9.92 -18.25 -5.33
C SER A 146 8.50 -18.08 -4.79
N ALA A 147 8.13 -18.86 -3.78
CA ALA A 147 6.80 -18.78 -3.16
C ALA A 147 6.56 -17.43 -2.48
N ALA A 148 7.60 -16.85 -1.86
CA ALA A 148 7.55 -15.51 -1.27
C ALA A 148 7.30 -14.42 -2.35
N ARG A 149 8.01 -14.50 -3.48
CA ARG A 149 7.78 -13.59 -4.63
C ARG A 149 6.38 -13.76 -5.22
N ASP A 150 5.89 -14.98 -5.34
CA ASP A 150 4.55 -15.26 -5.87
C ASP A 150 3.44 -14.75 -4.93
N LEU A 151 3.65 -14.82 -3.60
CA LEU A 151 2.75 -14.20 -2.65
C LEU A 151 2.71 -12.67 -2.82
N VAL A 152 3.86 -12.02 -2.82
CA VAL A 152 3.95 -10.56 -3.02
C VAL A 152 3.35 -10.17 -4.37
N ARG A 153 3.59 -10.95 -5.43
CA ARG A 153 3.00 -10.72 -6.76
C ARG A 153 1.47 -10.74 -6.71
N ARG A 154 0.86 -11.71 -6.04
CA ARG A 154 -0.61 -11.80 -5.90
C ARG A 154 -1.18 -10.55 -5.21
N VAL A 155 -0.53 -10.09 -4.13
CA VAL A 155 -0.94 -8.87 -3.41
C VAL A 155 -0.79 -7.64 -4.30
N VAL A 156 0.37 -7.48 -4.94
CA VAL A 156 0.66 -6.35 -5.83
C VAL A 156 -0.32 -6.28 -6.99
N GLU A 157 -0.64 -7.40 -7.62
CA GLU A 157 -1.60 -7.45 -8.73
C GLU A 157 -3.02 -7.09 -8.28
N GLU A 158 -3.46 -7.55 -7.10
CA GLU A 158 -4.77 -7.21 -6.55
C GLU A 158 -4.89 -5.71 -6.29
N VAL A 159 -3.91 -5.12 -5.61
CA VAL A 159 -3.86 -3.67 -5.33
C VAL A 159 -3.73 -2.87 -6.62
N ARG A 160 -2.86 -3.29 -7.55
CA ARG A 160 -2.68 -2.63 -8.84
C ARG A 160 -3.98 -2.57 -9.63
N LYS A 161 -4.70 -3.69 -9.76
CA LYS A 161 -6.00 -3.74 -10.47
C LYS A 161 -7.00 -2.76 -9.87
N ARG A 162 -7.03 -2.61 -8.54
CA ARG A 162 -7.91 -1.68 -7.84
C ARG A 162 -7.55 -0.22 -8.15
N LEU A 163 -6.28 0.13 -8.18
CA LEU A 163 -5.82 1.52 -8.29
C LEU A 163 -5.57 1.99 -9.72
N GLU A 164 -5.16 1.12 -10.65
CA GLU A 164 -4.67 1.49 -11.98
C GLU A 164 -5.69 2.29 -12.80
N SER A 165 -6.96 1.89 -12.77
CA SER A 165 -8.02 2.60 -13.49
C SER A 165 -8.24 4.01 -12.94
N GLN A 166 -8.22 4.16 -11.61
CA GLN A 166 -8.41 5.45 -10.93
C GLN A 166 -7.24 6.38 -11.21
N PHE A 167 -5.99 5.88 -11.10
CA PHE A 167 -4.79 6.64 -11.42
C PHE A 167 -4.78 7.10 -12.88
N THR A 168 -5.02 6.18 -13.81
CA THR A 168 -5.01 6.50 -15.25
C THR A 168 -6.05 7.55 -15.60
N GLN A 169 -7.27 7.42 -15.08
CA GLN A 169 -8.33 8.39 -15.32
C GLN A 169 -8.01 9.75 -14.69
N ALA A 170 -7.54 9.77 -13.44
CA ALA A 170 -7.23 10.98 -12.70
C ALA A 170 -6.08 11.77 -13.36
N ILE A 171 -4.97 11.08 -13.67
CA ILE A 171 -3.78 11.69 -14.25
C ILE A 171 -4.04 12.16 -15.69
N ARG A 172 -4.59 11.30 -16.55
CA ARG A 172 -4.96 11.70 -17.92
C ARG A 172 -5.96 12.85 -17.92
N GLY A 173 -6.98 12.81 -17.06
CA GLY A 173 -7.94 13.89 -16.91
C GLY A 173 -7.33 15.20 -16.41
N ALA A 174 -6.29 15.16 -15.57
CA ALA A 174 -5.55 16.34 -15.13
C ALA A 174 -4.72 16.95 -16.24
N LEU A 175 -4.03 16.13 -17.02
CA LEU A 175 -3.13 16.56 -18.08
C LEU A 175 -3.88 17.08 -19.33
N LEU A 176 -5.01 16.44 -19.68
CA LEU A 176 -5.78 16.82 -20.88
C LEU A 176 -6.52 18.15 -20.76
N ARG A 177 -6.88 18.58 -19.54
CA ARG A 177 -7.69 19.82 -19.35
C ARG A 177 -6.96 21.13 -19.64
N ASN A 178 -5.64 21.14 -19.75
CA ASN A 178 -4.84 22.37 -19.84
C ASN A 178 -4.35 22.73 -21.24
N HIS A 179 -4.61 21.93 -22.28
CA HIS A 179 -4.05 22.17 -23.59
C HIS A 179 -5.11 22.37 -24.67
N HIS A 180 -5.29 23.65 -25.04
CA HIS A 180 -6.03 24.02 -26.21
C HIS A 180 -5.05 24.45 -27.31
N SER A 181 -5.31 23.99 -28.52
CA SER A 181 -4.47 24.29 -29.68
C SER A 181 -5.03 25.51 -30.46
N PRO A 182 -4.19 26.43 -30.87
CA PRO A 182 -4.58 27.42 -31.87
C PRO A 182 -4.78 26.82 -33.27
N PHE A 183 -4.26 25.62 -33.52
CA PHE A 183 -4.41 24.94 -34.79
C PHE A 183 -5.79 24.32 -34.94
N ARG A 184 -6.48 24.73 -36.03
CA ARG A 184 -7.84 24.28 -36.34
C ARG A 184 -7.80 22.91 -37.03
N SER A 185 -8.32 21.87 -36.36
CA SER A 185 -8.44 20.51 -36.88
C SER A 185 -9.78 19.91 -36.43
N LEU A 186 -10.67 19.63 -37.37
CA LEU A 186 -12.02 19.12 -37.10
C LEU A 186 -12.04 17.88 -36.17
N PRO A 187 -11.13 16.90 -36.33
CA PRO A 187 -11.06 15.76 -35.42
C PRO A 187 -10.72 16.12 -33.97
N ASN A 188 -10.14 17.30 -33.74
CA ASN A 188 -9.72 17.77 -32.41
C ASN A 188 -10.64 18.86 -31.85
N LEU A 189 -11.86 19.03 -32.40
CA LEU A 189 -12.81 20.03 -31.94
C LEU A 189 -13.39 19.69 -30.57
N ASP A 190 -13.24 20.60 -29.61
CA ASP A 190 -13.85 20.52 -28.28
C ASP A 190 -15.27 21.06 -28.31
N TRP A 191 -16.23 20.22 -28.72
CA TRP A 191 -17.63 20.58 -28.80
C TRP A 191 -18.19 21.05 -27.46
N PRO A 192 -18.00 20.36 -26.32
CA PRO A 192 -18.56 20.79 -25.03
C PRO A 192 -18.12 22.19 -24.62
N ARG A 193 -16.87 22.55 -24.88
CA ARG A 193 -16.34 23.88 -24.55
C ARG A 193 -16.81 24.93 -25.56
N THR A 194 -16.80 24.61 -26.82
CA THR A 194 -17.31 25.49 -27.87
C THR A 194 -18.76 25.85 -27.62
N ILE A 195 -19.61 24.90 -27.35
CA ILE A 195 -21.04 25.12 -27.05
C ILE A 195 -21.19 25.96 -25.78
N ARG A 196 -20.56 25.58 -24.66
CA ARG A 196 -20.66 26.32 -23.39
C ARG A 196 -20.24 27.79 -23.50
N ARG A 197 -19.21 28.07 -24.29
CA ARG A 197 -18.70 29.43 -24.48
C ARG A 197 -19.62 30.31 -25.31
N HIS A 198 -20.40 29.71 -26.20
CA HIS A 198 -21.24 30.39 -27.17
C HIS A 198 -22.75 30.09 -27.04
N LEU A 199 -23.20 29.66 -25.84
CA LEU A 199 -24.61 29.37 -25.57
C LEU A 199 -25.54 30.55 -25.94
N LYS A 200 -25.04 31.78 -25.79
CA LYS A 200 -25.76 33.02 -26.16
C LYS A 200 -26.00 33.19 -27.65
N ASN A 201 -25.25 32.47 -28.49
CA ASN A 201 -25.29 32.55 -29.96
C ASN A 201 -26.25 31.47 -30.56
N TYR A 202 -27.15 30.92 -29.74
CA TYR A 202 -28.21 30.05 -30.25
C TYR A 202 -29.24 30.85 -31.02
N ASN A 203 -29.43 30.52 -32.33
CA ASN A 203 -30.44 31.14 -33.16
C ASN A 203 -31.74 30.33 -33.12
N GLN A 204 -32.77 30.92 -32.56
CA GLN A 204 -34.08 30.26 -32.40
C GLN A 204 -34.81 30.06 -33.72
N GLU A 205 -34.61 30.96 -34.70
CA GLU A 205 -35.28 30.87 -36.01
C GLU A 205 -34.73 29.73 -36.86
N LEU A 206 -33.42 29.53 -36.79
CA LEU A 206 -32.72 28.48 -37.52
C LEU A 206 -32.63 27.16 -36.73
N GLY A 207 -33.05 27.16 -35.46
CA GLY A 207 -32.92 26.00 -34.59
C GLY A 207 -31.50 25.47 -34.41
N THR A 208 -30.51 26.34 -34.66
CA THR A 208 -29.10 25.92 -34.73
C THR A 208 -28.20 26.82 -33.92
N PHE A 209 -26.98 26.31 -33.66
CA PHE A 209 -25.98 26.97 -32.89
C PHE A 209 -24.84 27.47 -33.82
N ILE A 210 -24.53 28.76 -33.77
CA ILE A 210 -23.51 29.40 -34.63
C ILE A 210 -22.32 29.87 -33.77
N PRO A 211 -21.25 29.04 -33.61
CA PRO A 211 -20.10 29.44 -32.81
C PRO A 211 -19.21 30.43 -33.57
N GLU A 212 -18.90 31.56 -32.97
CA GLU A 212 -17.95 32.55 -33.51
C GLU A 212 -16.50 32.03 -33.50
N ASN A 213 -16.15 31.32 -32.45
CA ASN A 213 -14.83 30.77 -32.25
C ASN A 213 -14.89 29.32 -31.80
N LEU A 214 -14.16 28.46 -32.49
CA LEU A 214 -14.06 27.05 -32.21
C LEU A 214 -12.89 26.78 -31.22
N SER A 215 -13.11 25.94 -30.25
CA SER A 215 -12.07 25.47 -29.31
C SER A 215 -11.57 24.11 -29.76
N PHE A 216 -10.25 23.91 -29.79
CA PHE A 216 -9.63 22.67 -30.27
C PHE A 216 -8.73 22.06 -29.18
N PHE A 217 -8.73 20.75 -29.07
CA PHE A 217 -7.75 20.01 -28.26
C PHE A 217 -6.37 20.06 -28.92
N SER A 218 -5.32 20.21 -28.12
CA SER A 218 -3.95 20.14 -28.63
C SER A 218 -3.54 18.71 -28.95
N ARG A 219 -2.90 18.50 -30.12
CA ARG A 219 -2.23 17.23 -30.46
C ARG A 219 -0.86 17.08 -29.79
N GLN A 220 -0.32 18.13 -29.18
CA GLN A 220 1.01 18.11 -28.59
C GLN A 220 1.04 17.36 -27.26
N GLN A 221 1.03 16.05 -27.35
CA GLN A 221 1.17 15.12 -26.21
C GLN A 221 2.63 15.01 -25.71
N ARG A 222 3.61 15.63 -26.39
CA ARG A 222 5.05 15.38 -26.15
C ARG A 222 5.83 16.50 -25.43
N GLN A 223 5.30 17.69 -25.19
CA GLN A 223 6.11 18.81 -24.69
C GLN A 223 5.77 19.31 -23.26
N ASN A 224 4.86 18.65 -22.56
CA ASN A 224 4.49 19.08 -21.23
C ASN A 224 4.51 17.93 -20.21
N GLN A 225 5.52 17.07 -20.31
CA GLN A 225 5.67 15.98 -19.37
C GLN A 225 5.96 16.53 -17.97
N TRP A 226 5.13 16.16 -17.03
CA TRP A 226 5.45 16.31 -15.63
C TRP A 226 6.53 15.30 -15.28
N ASN A 227 7.45 15.73 -14.45
CA ASN A 227 8.43 14.88 -13.83
C ASN A 227 7.98 14.59 -12.39
N ILE A 228 7.74 13.33 -12.07
CA ILE A 228 7.32 12.86 -10.76
C ILE A 228 8.45 12.03 -10.16
N ILE A 229 8.99 12.49 -9.04
CA ILE A 229 10.08 11.83 -8.34
C ILE A 229 9.53 11.30 -7.02
N ILE A 230 9.59 10.00 -6.83
CA ILE A 230 9.12 9.31 -5.62
C ILE A 230 10.35 8.85 -4.84
N ALA A 231 10.60 9.49 -3.71
CA ALA A 231 11.64 9.07 -2.77
C ALA A 231 10.99 8.26 -1.64
N MET A 232 11.40 7.01 -1.48
CA MET A 232 10.83 6.05 -0.54
C MET A 232 11.83 5.72 0.56
N ASP A 233 11.44 5.98 1.79
CA ASP A 233 12.17 5.58 2.97
C ASP A 233 12.06 4.07 3.17
N GLN A 234 13.23 3.43 3.39
CA GLN A 234 13.36 1.97 3.57
C GLN A 234 13.28 1.54 5.04
N SER A 235 12.93 2.43 5.97
CA SER A 235 12.76 2.07 7.37
C SER A 235 11.73 0.95 7.55
N GLY A 236 11.88 0.17 8.61
CA GLY A 236 11.00 -0.99 8.86
C GLY A 236 9.53 -0.59 9.05
N SER A 237 9.26 0.60 9.62
CA SER A 237 7.93 1.19 9.78
C SER A 237 7.23 1.47 8.46
N MET A 238 8.00 1.69 7.39
CA MET A 238 7.48 2.07 6.07
C MET A 238 7.19 0.90 5.13
N ALA A 239 7.33 -0.36 5.59
CA ALA A 239 7.20 -1.54 4.73
C ALA A 239 5.87 -1.60 3.94
N THR A 240 4.75 -1.27 4.58
CA THR A 240 3.43 -1.21 3.91
C THR A 240 3.37 -0.06 2.90
N SER A 241 3.86 1.12 3.27
CA SER A 241 3.91 2.30 2.40
C SER A 241 4.78 2.09 1.18
N LEU A 242 5.87 1.31 1.30
CA LEU A 242 6.73 0.93 0.18
C LEU A 242 6.00 0.11 -0.87
N ILE A 243 5.11 -0.81 -0.46
CA ILE A 243 4.29 -1.59 -1.40
C ILE A 243 3.42 -0.65 -2.24
N TYR A 244 2.70 0.26 -1.60
CA TYR A 244 1.86 1.23 -2.29
C TYR A 244 2.69 2.21 -3.14
N GLY A 245 3.82 2.68 -2.62
CA GLY A 245 4.75 3.56 -3.35
C GLY A 245 5.32 2.91 -4.60
N GLY A 246 5.73 1.65 -4.51
CA GLY A 246 6.21 0.86 -5.65
C GLY A 246 5.13 0.63 -6.71
N ILE A 247 3.90 0.29 -6.29
CA ILE A 247 2.76 0.13 -7.21
C ILE A 247 2.41 1.47 -7.86
N MET A 248 2.38 2.57 -7.10
CA MET A 248 2.15 3.92 -7.61
C MET A 248 3.21 4.30 -8.65
N GLY A 249 4.49 4.07 -8.35
CA GLY A 249 5.60 4.31 -9.26
C GLY A 249 5.44 3.54 -10.57
N ALA A 250 5.10 2.26 -10.49
CA ALA A 250 4.88 1.42 -11.67
C ALA A 250 3.66 1.87 -12.50
N ILE A 251 2.56 2.25 -11.87
CA ILE A 251 1.38 2.78 -12.57
C ILE A 251 1.73 4.10 -13.28
N LEU A 252 2.38 5.03 -12.58
CA LEU A 252 2.77 6.32 -13.15
C LEU A 252 3.74 6.17 -14.32
N ALA A 253 4.74 5.27 -14.18
CA ALA A 253 5.68 4.97 -15.25
C ALA A 253 4.99 4.39 -16.51
N SER A 254 3.88 3.65 -16.32
CA SER A 254 3.07 3.13 -17.43
C SER A 254 2.27 4.21 -18.18
N ILE A 255 2.07 5.38 -17.56
CA ILE A 255 1.35 6.51 -18.15
C ILE A 255 2.34 7.36 -18.95
N GLY A 256 2.59 7.08 -20.20
CA GLY A 256 3.60 7.75 -21.04
C GLY A 256 3.51 9.29 -21.16
N ALA A 257 2.62 9.94 -20.39
CA ALA A 257 2.47 11.40 -20.30
C ALA A 257 3.20 12.03 -19.10
N VAL A 258 3.80 11.22 -18.23
CA VAL A 258 4.63 11.64 -17.08
C VAL A 258 5.97 10.91 -17.13
N GLU A 259 7.02 11.61 -16.77
CA GLU A 259 8.33 11.03 -16.49
C GLU A 259 8.35 10.65 -15.02
N THR A 260 8.69 9.42 -14.70
CA THR A 260 8.61 8.92 -13.32
C THR A 260 9.96 8.38 -12.89
N HIS A 261 10.47 8.87 -11.78
CA HIS A 261 11.66 8.36 -11.12
C HIS A 261 11.29 7.81 -9.75
N VAL A 262 11.81 6.64 -9.43
CA VAL A 262 11.58 5.99 -8.15
C VAL A 262 12.92 5.72 -7.49
N VAL A 263 13.10 6.27 -6.30
CA VAL A 263 14.33 6.17 -5.52
C VAL A 263 13.99 5.65 -4.14
N ALA A 264 14.72 4.63 -3.71
CA ALA A 264 14.62 4.14 -2.34
C ALA A 264 15.90 4.51 -1.58
N PHE A 265 15.79 4.86 -0.30
CA PHE A 265 16.92 5.35 0.46
C PHE A 265 16.90 4.91 1.93
N ASN A 266 18.09 4.80 2.49
CA ASN A 266 18.36 4.72 3.92
C ASN A 266 19.59 5.58 4.26
N HIS A 267 20.11 5.46 5.47
CA HIS A 267 21.32 6.19 5.88
C HIS A 267 22.57 5.79 5.08
N GLU A 268 22.68 4.52 4.70
CA GLU A 268 23.85 3.98 4.02
C GLU A 268 23.82 4.27 2.52
N ASP A 269 22.69 3.97 1.87
CA ASP A 269 22.57 3.97 0.41
C ASP A 269 21.32 4.69 -0.11
N VAL A 270 21.46 5.18 -1.35
CA VAL A 270 20.36 5.67 -2.17
C VAL A 270 20.35 4.87 -3.47
N VAL A 271 19.28 4.12 -3.67
CA VAL A 271 19.13 3.20 -4.80
C VAL A 271 18.10 3.75 -5.80
N ASP A 272 18.53 3.89 -7.05
CA ASP A 272 17.63 4.24 -8.15
C ASP A 272 16.91 2.98 -8.64
N LEU A 273 15.60 2.97 -8.51
CA LEU A 273 14.73 1.88 -8.90
C LEU A 273 13.91 2.20 -10.16
N THR A 274 14.23 3.28 -10.86
CA THR A 274 13.47 3.76 -12.03
C THR A 274 13.39 2.69 -13.12
N GLU A 275 14.48 1.97 -13.38
CA GLU A 275 14.49 0.88 -14.38
C GLU A 275 13.62 -0.32 -13.99
N HIS A 276 13.36 -0.50 -12.70
CA HIS A 276 12.53 -1.59 -12.17
C HIS A 276 11.04 -1.24 -12.10
N CYS A 277 10.64 -0.03 -12.48
CA CYS A 277 9.22 0.39 -12.45
C CYS A 277 8.32 -0.40 -13.40
N SER A 278 8.87 -1.15 -14.35
CA SER A 278 8.10 -2.04 -15.24
C SER A 278 7.48 -3.23 -14.47
N ASP A 279 8.16 -3.74 -13.45
CA ASP A 279 7.68 -4.80 -12.56
C ASP A 279 7.74 -4.33 -11.09
N PRO A 280 6.58 -4.00 -10.48
CA PRO A 280 6.55 -3.56 -9.09
C PRO A 280 7.06 -4.60 -8.10
N VAL A 281 7.03 -5.89 -8.43
CA VAL A 281 7.56 -6.95 -7.57
C VAL A 281 9.08 -6.90 -7.55
N ASP A 282 9.72 -6.75 -8.72
CA ASP A 282 11.18 -6.61 -8.79
C ASP A 282 11.65 -5.33 -8.11
N LEU A 283 10.91 -4.24 -8.25
CA LEU A 283 11.15 -2.99 -7.53
C LEU A 283 11.16 -3.24 -6.01
N LEU A 284 10.12 -3.88 -5.46
CA LEU A 284 10.00 -4.15 -4.02
C LEU A 284 11.08 -5.10 -3.49
N PHE A 285 11.47 -6.09 -4.27
CA PHE A 285 12.58 -6.97 -3.90
C PHE A 285 13.96 -6.30 -4.06
N GLY A 286 14.08 -5.26 -4.86
CA GLY A 286 15.28 -4.42 -4.96
C GLY A 286 15.51 -3.53 -3.73
N VAL A 287 14.45 -3.16 -3.01
CA VAL A 287 14.53 -2.33 -1.79
C VAL A 287 15.10 -3.15 -0.63
N GLN A 288 16.04 -2.61 0.14
CA GLN A 288 16.54 -3.24 1.38
C GLN A 288 15.89 -2.56 2.58
N LEU A 289 14.97 -3.27 3.26
CA LEU A 289 14.31 -2.74 4.45
C LEU A 289 15.25 -2.71 5.65
N GLY A 290 15.25 -1.59 6.36
CA GLY A 290 16.01 -1.37 7.58
C GLY A 290 17.04 -0.26 7.47
N GLY A 291 17.60 0.12 8.61
CA GLY A 291 18.56 1.21 8.75
C GLY A 291 17.93 2.51 9.26
N ALA A 292 18.77 3.48 9.57
CA ALA A 292 18.35 4.85 9.87
C ALA A 292 18.09 5.62 8.56
N GLU A 293 17.47 6.79 8.67
CA GLU A 293 17.07 7.61 7.52
C GLU A 293 18.06 8.76 7.29
N ASP A 294 18.28 9.18 6.05
CA ASP A 294 18.97 10.42 5.69
C ASP A 294 18.25 11.12 4.53
N TYR A 295 17.29 11.96 4.86
CA TYR A 295 16.46 12.69 3.89
C TYR A 295 17.26 13.69 3.06
N TRP A 296 18.34 14.27 3.63
CA TRP A 296 19.22 15.18 2.90
C TRP A 296 19.94 14.46 1.77
N LYS A 297 20.49 13.28 2.04
CA LYS A 297 21.18 12.45 1.05
C LYS A 297 20.25 12.04 -0.08
N ALA A 298 19.05 11.57 0.28
CA ALA A 298 18.01 11.19 -0.66
C ALA A 298 17.57 12.36 -1.56
N THR A 299 17.26 13.51 -0.96
CA THR A 299 16.81 14.70 -1.70
C THR A 299 17.92 15.25 -2.60
N SER A 300 19.16 15.26 -2.12
CA SER A 300 20.31 15.68 -2.93
C SER A 300 20.57 14.75 -4.13
N TYR A 301 20.33 13.45 -3.95
CA TYR A 301 20.39 12.51 -5.06
C TYR A 301 19.28 12.75 -6.07
N CYS A 302 18.04 12.98 -5.62
CA CYS A 302 16.88 13.22 -6.48
C CYS A 302 16.96 14.51 -7.27
N GLU A 303 17.74 15.51 -6.82
CA GLU A 303 17.91 16.81 -7.50
C GLU A 303 18.37 16.66 -8.95
N ARG A 304 19.15 15.64 -9.28
CA ARG A 304 19.60 15.37 -10.66
C ARG A 304 18.47 15.11 -11.65
N PHE A 305 17.30 14.72 -11.16
CA PHE A 305 16.12 14.50 -12.00
C PHE A 305 15.25 15.76 -12.14
N MET A 306 15.53 16.84 -11.39
CA MET A 306 14.68 18.03 -11.29
C MET A 306 14.99 19.06 -12.38
N HIS A 307 14.93 18.65 -13.66
CA HIS A 307 15.33 19.49 -14.79
C HIS A 307 14.38 20.67 -15.07
N THR A 308 13.09 20.54 -14.75
CA THR A 308 12.06 21.55 -14.97
C THR A 308 11.30 21.82 -13.68
N PRO A 309 11.79 22.74 -12.80
CA PRO A 309 11.22 22.92 -11.47
C PRO A 309 9.71 23.13 -11.45
N ALA A 310 9.16 24.01 -12.29
CA ALA A 310 7.72 24.31 -12.32
C ALA A 310 6.83 23.10 -12.71
N LYS A 311 7.41 22.03 -13.25
CA LYS A 311 6.72 20.79 -13.64
C LYS A 311 7.28 19.56 -12.94
N THR A 312 8.01 19.77 -11.88
CA THR A 312 8.52 18.69 -11.03
C THR A 312 7.67 18.56 -9.78
N LEU A 313 7.24 17.34 -9.51
CA LEU A 313 6.61 16.94 -8.26
C LEU A 313 7.53 15.98 -7.52
N TYR A 314 8.00 16.39 -6.36
CA TYR A 314 8.76 15.55 -5.44
C TYR A 314 7.81 14.95 -4.38
N VAL A 315 7.76 13.64 -4.31
CA VAL A 315 6.94 12.88 -3.37
C VAL A 315 7.87 12.16 -2.41
N LEU A 316 7.87 12.56 -1.15
CA LEU A 316 8.63 11.90 -0.09
C LEU A 316 7.70 10.97 0.69
N LEU A 317 7.95 9.67 0.63
CA LEU A 317 7.29 8.63 1.42
C LEU A 317 8.17 8.34 2.63
N ALA A 318 7.83 8.88 3.80
CA ALA A 318 8.62 8.76 5.02
C ALA A 318 7.80 9.09 6.26
N ASP A 319 8.16 8.53 7.41
CA ASP A 319 7.54 8.88 8.71
C ASP A 319 8.22 10.10 9.38
N LEU A 320 9.24 10.67 8.73
CA LEU A 320 9.98 11.85 9.17
C LEU A 320 10.71 11.69 10.52
N HIS A 321 10.86 10.47 11.03
CA HIS A 321 11.67 10.20 12.22
C HIS A 321 13.17 10.26 11.89
N ASP A 322 13.65 11.46 11.52
CA ASP A 322 15.04 11.67 11.15
C ASP A 322 15.93 11.71 12.40
N THR A 323 16.77 10.71 12.54
CA THR A 323 17.84 10.62 13.56
C THR A 323 19.19 11.14 13.03
N SER A 324 19.24 11.56 11.76
CA SER A 324 20.43 12.04 11.09
C SER A 324 20.83 13.42 11.57
N PRO A 325 22.15 13.71 11.71
CA PRO A 325 22.63 15.07 11.95
C PRO A 325 22.36 16.02 10.78
N ASN A 326 21.90 15.49 9.65
CA ASN A 326 21.64 16.25 8.42
C ASN A 326 20.24 16.85 8.32
N THR A 327 19.34 16.68 9.31
CA THR A 327 17.97 17.21 9.31
C THR A 327 17.92 18.70 8.96
N LYS A 328 18.79 19.52 9.55
CA LYS A 328 18.86 20.95 9.22
C LYS A 328 19.23 21.22 7.76
N ARG A 329 20.15 20.44 7.23
CA ARG A 329 20.55 20.51 5.82
C ARG A 329 19.41 20.10 4.89
N PHE A 330 18.64 19.06 5.28
CA PHE A 330 17.45 18.66 4.56
C PHE A 330 16.42 19.78 4.50
N VAL A 331 16.11 20.42 5.65
CA VAL A 331 15.15 21.54 5.71
C VAL A 331 15.60 22.68 4.81
N SER A 332 16.86 23.12 4.89
CA SER A 332 17.38 24.19 4.02
C SER A 332 17.38 23.79 2.53
N LYS A 333 17.64 22.51 2.22
CA LYS A 333 17.55 22.02 0.86
C LYS A 333 16.14 22.03 0.31
N MET A 334 15.16 21.63 1.13
CA MET A 334 13.74 21.68 0.75
C MET A 334 13.27 23.12 0.54
N GLU A 335 13.67 24.06 1.37
CA GLU A 335 13.37 25.47 1.20
C GLU A 335 13.88 25.98 -0.17
N PHE A 336 15.15 25.73 -0.49
CA PHE A 336 15.74 26.10 -1.78
C PHE A 336 14.97 25.48 -2.97
N LEU A 337 14.61 24.19 -2.89
CA LEU A 337 13.89 23.50 -3.96
C LEU A 337 12.47 24.06 -4.15
N LEU A 338 11.76 24.36 -3.07
CA LEU A 338 10.42 24.97 -3.11
C LEU A 338 10.45 26.38 -3.70
N GLU A 339 11.45 27.20 -3.32
CA GLU A 339 11.67 28.55 -3.88
C GLU A 339 11.99 28.49 -5.38
N SER A 340 12.66 27.43 -5.85
CA SER A 340 12.92 27.23 -7.28
C SER A 340 11.67 26.88 -8.08
N GLY A 341 10.52 26.64 -7.42
CA GLY A 341 9.22 26.36 -8.03
C GLY A 341 8.87 24.87 -8.12
N ILE A 342 9.67 23.98 -7.50
CA ILE A 342 9.35 22.57 -7.37
C ILE A 342 8.15 22.41 -6.44
N LYS A 343 7.23 21.51 -6.80
CA LYS A 343 6.17 21.09 -5.90
C LYS A 343 6.62 19.88 -5.10
N ALA A 344 6.41 19.90 -3.79
CA ALA A 344 6.75 18.80 -2.93
C ALA A 344 5.61 18.43 -1.99
N ILE A 345 5.45 17.14 -1.74
CA ILE A 345 4.51 16.58 -0.76
C ILE A 345 5.20 15.51 0.08
N GLY A 346 4.87 15.46 1.36
CA GLY A 346 5.26 14.38 2.27
C GLY A 346 4.07 13.44 2.50
N LEU A 347 4.22 12.18 2.12
CA LEU A 347 3.26 11.14 2.43
C LEU A 347 3.79 10.36 3.63
N LEU A 348 3.21 10.63 4.81
CA LEU A 348 3.72 10.14 6.10
C LEU A 348 3.48 8.66 6.32
N ALA A 349 2.38 8.15 5.85
CA ALA A 349 2.12 6.72 5.72
C ALA A 349 1.02 6.50 4.69
N ILE A 350 1.14 5.44 3.93
CA ILE A 350 0.09 4.95 3.06
C ILE A 350 -0.37 3.63 3.67
N SER A 351 -1.49 3.67 4.38
CA SER A 351 -2.09 2.47 4.99
C SER A 351 -3.61 2.55 4.92
N ASP A 352 -4.26 1.41 4.94
CA ASP A 352 -5.72 1.32 4.98
C ASP A 352 -6.31 1.94 6.26
N GLN A 353 -5.49 2.11 7.31
CA GLN A 353 -5.91 2.67 8.61
C GLN A 353 -5.72 4.19 8.72
N GLY A 354 -4.96 4.83 7.83
CA GLY A 354 -4.82 6.29 7.74
C GLY A 354 -4.24 7.03 8.96
N LYS A 355 -3.68 6.34 9.95
CA LYS A 355 -3.10 6.95 11.16
C LYS A 355 -1.60 6.67 11.26
N PRO A 356 -0.75 7.49 10.66
CA PRO A 356 0.70 7.34 10.76
C PRO A 356 1.23 7.80 12.13
N SER A 357 2.28 7.13 12.62
CA SER A 357 3.19 7.69 13.61
C SER A 357 4.28 8.44 12.85
N TYR A 358 4.49 9.72 13.17
CA TYR A 358 5.47 10.55 12.46
C TYR A 358 6.01 11.69 13.34
N ASN A 359 7.09 12.31 12.90
CA ASN A 359 7.68 13.46 13.56
C ASN A 359 6.87 14.74 13.26
N GLU A 360 5.94 15.09 14.15
CA GLU A 360 5.07 16.28 14.00
C GLU A 360 5.85 17.59 13.84
N PRO A 361 6.88 17.92 14.66
CA PRO A 361 7.64 19.17 14.53
C PRO A 361 8.29 19.36 13.15
N LEU A 362 8.85 18.30 12.58
CA LEU A 362 9.47 18.34 11.26
C LEU A 362 8.40 18.48 10.17
N ALA A 363 7.29 17.73 10.27
CA ALA A 363 6.17 17.83 9.34
C ALA A 363 5.55 19.25 9.31
N GLU A 364 5.37 19.87 10.47
CA GLU A 364 4.90 21.27 10.56
C GLU A 364 5.87 22.27 9.92
N THR A 365 7.18 22.06 10.13
CA THR A 365 8.21 22.93 9.54
C THR A 365 8.14 22.87 8.02
N LEU A 366 8.08 21.67 7.45
CA LEU A 366 7.96 21.45 6.01
C LEU A 366 6.65 22.02 5.44
N ALA A 367 5.53 21.83 6.15
CA ALA A 367 4.23 22.36 5.74
C ALA A 367 4.19 23.90 5.71
N LYS A 368 4.85 24.56 6.68
CA LYS A 368 4.98 26.05 6.70
C LYS A 368 5.74 26.58 5.49
N MET A 369 6.76 25.84 5.03
CA MET A 369 7.55 26.19 3.84
C MET A 369 6.82 25.91 2.51
N GLY A 370 5.73 25.15 2.52
CA GLY A 370 4.96 24.84 1.31
C GLY A 370 5.02 23.39 0.85
N MET A 371 5.61 22.52 1.66
CA MET A 371 5.55 21.07 1.49
C MET A 371 4.58 20.47 2.51
N PRO A 372 3.29 20.29 2.18
CA PRO A 372 2.34 19.68 3.09
C PRO A 372 2.70 18.20 3.32
N CYS A 373 2.64 17.79 4.61
CA CYS A 373 2.90 16.43 5.05
C CYS A 373 1.64 15.84 5.68
N PHE A 374 1.17 14.70 5.22
CA PHE A 374 -0.06 14.09 5.71
C PHE A 374 -0.11 12.60 5.41
N GLY A 375 -0.89 11.86 6.21
CA GLY A 375 -1.28 10.49 5.91
C GLY A 375 -2.33 10.46 4.79
N CYS A 376 -2.29 9.45 3.96
CA CYS A 376 -3.24 9.30 2.86
C CYS A 376 -3.57 7.82 2.65
N THR A 377 -4.86 7.52 2.42
CA THR A 377 -5.25 6.19 1.97
C THR A 377 -4.89 5.99 0.49
N PRO A 378 -4.62 4.76 0.06
CA PRO A 378 -4.21 4.48 -1.33
C PRO A 378 -5.21 4.97 -2.38
N GLU A 379 -6.50 4.91 -2.06
CA GLU A 379 -7.60 5.30 -2.96
C GLU A 379 -7.62 6.81 -3.25
N ARG A 380 -7.03 7.63 -2.37
CA ARG A 380 -7.00 9.09 -2.50
C ARG A 380 -5.78 9.63 -3.22
N LEU A 381 -4.73 8.81 -3.34
CA LEU A 381 -3.51 9.18 -4.06
C LEU A 381 -3.77 9.67 -5.49
N PRO A 382 -4.64 9.01 -6.30
CA PRO A 382 -4.92 9.47 -7.65
C PRO A 382 -5.50 10.89 -7.70
N GLU A 383 -6.42 11.22 -6.80
CA GLU A 383 -7.04 12.56 -6.72
C GLU A 383 -6.02 13.62 -6.28
N LEU A 384 -5.20 13.30 -5.30
CA LEU A 384 -4.12 14.16 -4.82
C LEU A 384 -3.16 14.52 -5.95
N LEU A 385 -2.60 13.52 -6.62
CA LEU A 385 -1.65 13.74 -7.71
C LEU A 385 -2.30 14.51 -8.86
N ALA A 386 -3.51 14.15 -9.25
CA ALA A 386 -4.26 14.88 -10.27
C ALA A 386 -4.50 16.35 -9.88
N GLY A 387 -4.76 16.63 -8.61
CA GLY A 387 -4.90 18.00 -8.09
C GLY A 387 -3.61 18.80 -8.24
N VAL A 388 -2.47 18.20 -7.87
CA VAL A 388 -1.15 18.81 -8.02
C VAL A 388 -0.83 19.11 -9.48
N LEU A 389 -1.08 18.16 -10.37
CA LEU A 389 -0.84 18.29 -11.82
C LEU A 389 -1.73 19.37 -12.45
N ARG A 390 -2.93 19.60 -11.90
CA ARG A 390 -3.82 20.71 -12.32
C ARG A 390 -3.36 22.09 -11.82
N GLY A 391 -2.37 22.14 -10.94
CA GLY A 391 -1.90 23.38 -10.32
C GLY A 391 -2.76 23.83 -9.13
N SER A 392 -3.54 22.95 -8.53
CA SER A 392 -4.29 23.24 -7.31
C SER A 392 -3.33 23.58 -6.16
N ASP A 393 -3.79 24.41 -5.24
CA ASP A 393 -3.03 24.74 -4.02
C ASP A 393 -2.88 23.46 -3.16
N LEU A 394 -1.63 23.11 -2.88
CA LEU A 394 -1.29 21.90 -2.11
C LEU A 394 -1.86 21.95 -0.69
N LYS A 395 -1.92 23.14 -0.06
CA LYS A 395 -2.48 23.30 1.28
C LYS A 395 -3.98 23.01 1.30
N VAL A 396 -4.71 23.48 0.28
CA VAL A 396 -6.15 23.22 0.13
C VAL A 396 -6.42 21.73 -0.14
N LEU A 397 -5.59 21.10 -0.96
CA LEU A 397 -5.70 19.66 -1.24
C LEU A 397 -5.46 18.84 0.03
N ALA A 398 -4.40 19.13 0.77
CA ALA A 398 -4.07 18.46 2.02
C ALA A 398 -5.21 18.57 3.05
N THR A 399 -5.77 19.79 3.22
CA THR A 399 -6.88 20.01 4.15
C THR A 399 -8.15 19.25 3.76
N LYS A 400 -8.47 19.18 2.47
CA LYS A 400 -9.63 18.42 2.00
C LYS A 400 -9.46 16.91 2.24
N LEU A 401 -8.28 16.38 2.02
CA LEU A 401 -8.01 14.96 2.17
C LEU A 401 -7.94 14.54 3.64
N SER A 402 -7.43 15.40 4.53
CA SER A 402 -7.40 15.16 5.98
C SER A 402 -8.76 15.38 6.66
N ALA A 403 -9.62 16.27 6.15
CA ALA A 403 -10.92 16.57 6.77
C ALA A 403 -11.98 15.47 6.56
N THR A 404 -11.81 14.63 5.54
CA THR A 404 -12.76 13.55 5.21
C THR A 404 -12.48 12.27 6.01
N ASP A 405 -11.40 12.22 6.81
CA ASP A 405 -11.04 11.08 7.67
C ASP A 405 -11.59 11.21 9.12
N LYS A 406 -12.47 12.18 9.38
CA LYS A 406 -13.24 12.14 10.64
C LYS A 406 -14.45 11.23 10.45
N PRO A 407 -14.60 10.18 11.32
CA PRO A 407 -15.71 9.24 11.28
C PRO A 407 -17.05 9.93 11.51
#